data_9c023893de8049bd6ee39e1ea933a9a7
#
_entry.id   9c023893de8049bd6ee39e1ea933a9a7
#
_cell.length_a   1.000
_cell.length_b   1.000
_cell.length_c   1.000
_cell.angle_alpha   90.00
_cell.angle_beta   90.00
_cell.angle_gamma   90.00
#
_symmetry.space_group_name_H-M   'P 1'
#
loop_
_entity.id
_entity.type
_entity.pdbx_description
1 polymer ?
#
loop_
_entity_poly.entity_id
_entity_poly.type
_entity_poly.pdbx_seq_one_letter_code
_entity_poly.pdbx_strand_id
1 'polypeptide(L)'
;AAVARGITVTNTPGVLTEDTADMTMALILAVPRRLAEGAKTLTGDTEWTGWSPTWMLGKRIWGKRLGIVGMGRIGQAVARRAATT
;
A
#
# COMPACT_ATOMS: atom_id res chain seq x y z
N ALA A 1 -5.10 -19.53 -24.58
CA ALA A 1 -4.73 -18.86 -25.81
C ALA A 1 -3.27 -19.10 -26.19
N ALA A 2 -2.32 -18.81 -25.30
CA ALA A 2 -0.90 -19.03 -25.60
C ALA A 2 -0.57 -20.52 -25.79
N VAL A 3 -1.11 -21.37 -24.92
CA VAL A 3 -0.89 -22.82 -24.99
C VAL A 3 -1.43 -23.41 -26.29
N ALA A 4 -2.58 -22.93 -26.76
CA ALA A 4 -3.17 -23.38 -28.01
C ALA A 4 -2.32 -23.04 -29.23
N ARG A 5 -1.46 -22.02 -29.10
CA ARG A 5 -0.53 -21.61 -30.19
C ARG A 5 0.87 -22.20 -29.98
N GLY A 6 1.08 -23.11 -29.05
CA GLY A 6 2.37 -23.73 -28.80
C GLY A 6 3.36 -22.79 -28.09
N ILE A 7 2.88 -21.68 -27.52
CA ILE A 7 3.74 -20.73 -26.80
C ILE A 7 3.92 -21.21 -25.35
N THR A 8 5.16 -21.31 -24.93
CA THR A 8 5.48 -21.65 -23.52
C THR A 8 5.27 -20.41 -22.68
N VAL A 9 4.45 -20.54 -21.62
CA VAL A 9 4.19 -19.45 -20.67
C VAL A 9 4.65 -19.89 -19.28
N THR A 10 5.47 -19.08 -18.66
CA THR A 10 5.93 -19.31 -17.28
C THR A 10 5.66 -18.08 -16.44
N ASN A 11 5.56 -18.28 -15.13
CA ASN A 11 5.43 -17.20 -14.17
C ASN A 11 6.22 -17.57 -12.89
N THR A 12 6.19 -16.69 -11.90
CA THR A 12 6.91 -16.90 -10.64
C THR A 12 5.91 -16.85 -9.47
N PRO A 13 4.96 -17.82 -9.38
CA PRO A 13 3.92 -17.76 -8.36
C PRO A 13 4.50 -17.97 -6.95
N GLY A 14 4.00 -17.21 -5.99
CA GLY A 14 4.34 -17.38 -4.58
C GLY A 14 5.65 -16.78 -4.11
N VAL A 15 6.47 -16.24 -5.02
CA VAL A 15 7.81 -15.72 -4.67
C VAL A 15 7.76 -14.34 -4.04
N LEU A 16 6.79 -13.51 -4.44
CA LEU A 16 6.70 -12.11 -4.01
C LEU A 16 5.43 -11.81 -3.21
N THR A 17 4.66 -12.82 -2.83
CA THR A 17 3.35 -12.63 -2.19
C THR A 17 3.47 -11.77 -0.92
N GLU A 18 4.34 -12.13 -0.01
CA GLU A 18 4.47 -11.44 1.27
C GLU A 18 5.07 -10.05 1.09
N ASP A 19 6.09 -9.90 0.27
CA ASP A 19 6.72 -8.60 0.01
C ASP A 19 5.74 -7.63 -0.65
N THR A 20 4.96 -8.08 -1.61
CA THR A 20 3.95 -7.26 -2.26
C THR A 20 2.85 -6.86 -1.30
N ALA A 21 2.43 -7.77 -0.42
CA ALA A 21 1.42 -7.46 0.59
C ALA A 21 1.95 -6.43 1.60
N ASP A 22 3.20 -6.53 2.01
CA ASP A 22 3.83 -5.55 2.89
C ASP A 22 3.87 -4.16 2.25
N MET A 23 4.26 -4.07 0.98
CA MET A 23 4.29 -2.80 0.27
C MET A 23 2.89 -2.22 0.12
N THR A 24 1.89 -3.07 -0.11
CA THR A 24 0.49 -2.65 -0.19
C THR A 24 0.05 -2.01 1.12
N MET A 25 0.36 -2.62 2.25
CA MET A 25 0.05 -2.07 3.56
C MET A 25 0.78 -0.75 3.80
N ALA A 26 2.04 -0.65 3.38
CA ALA A 26 2.80 0.58 3.50
C ALA A 26 2.13 1.73 2.73
N LEU A 27 1.65 1.47 1.51
CA LEU A 27 0.95 2.48 0.71
C LEU A 27 -0.40 2.86 1.31
N ILE A 28 -1.15 1.89 1.84
CA ILE A 28 -2.43 2.15 2.49
C ILE A 28 -2.26 3.11 3.68
N LEU A 29 -1.19 2.95 4.43
CA LEU A 29 -0.90 3.81 5.58
C LEU A 29 -0.31 5.16 5.16
N ALA A 30 0.56 5.16 4.15
CA ALA A 30 1.31 6.35 3.75
C ALA A 30 0.45 7.37 3.01
N VAL A 31 -0.42 6.93 2.10
CA VAL A 31 -1.16 7.82 1.20
C VAL A 31 -2.16 8.70 1.93
N PRO A 32 -3.13 8.15 2.71
CA PRO A 32 -4.11 9.00 3.40
C PRO A 32 -3.47 9.88 4.48
N ARG A 33 -2.34 9.46 5.03
CA ARG A 33 -1.64 10.20 6.09
C ARG A 33 -0.59 11.18 5.55
N ARG A 34 -0.49 11.29 4.23
CA ARG A 34 0.37 12.25 3.54
C ARG A 34 1.85 12.14 3.94
N LEU A 35 2.32 10.89 4.08
CA LEU A 35 3.67 10.63 4.59
C LEU A 35 4.77 11.17 3.67
N ALA A 36 4.62 11.00 2.35
CA ALA A 36 5.59 11.48 1.38
C ALA A 36 5.70 13.01 1.38
N GLU A 37 4.57 13.70 1.50
CA GLU A 37 4.54 15.15 1.57
C GLU A 37 5.21 15.66 2.84
N GLY A 38 4.97 14.98 3.96
CA GLY A 38 5.63 15.31 5.22
C GLY A 38 7.13 15.12 5.17
N ALA A 39 7.59 14.03 4.55
CA ALA A 39 9.01 13.77 4.38
C ALA A 39 9.69 14.84 3.54
N LYS A 40 9.06 15.28 2.45
CA LYS A 40 9.59 16.36 1.61
C LYS A 40 9.74 17.67 2.38
N THR A 41 8.79 18.00 3.23
CA THR A 41 8.85 19.20 4.06
C THR A 41 10.08 19.17 4.96
N LEU A 42 10.36 18.02 5.60
CA LEU A 42 11.49 17.89 6.51
C LEU A 42 12.84 17.80 5.79
N THR A 43 12.87 17.34 4.54
CA THR A 43 14.12 17.21 3.78
C THR A 43 14.53 18.46 3.02
N GLY A 44 13.78 19.54 3.14
CA GLY A 44 14.18 20.85 2.64
C GLY A 44 13.52 21.34 1.37
N ASP A 45 12.60 20.58 0.79
CA ASP A 45 11.84 21.00 -0.39
C ASP A 45 10.88 22.15 -0.06
N THR A 46 10.44 22.23 1.20
CA THR A 46 9.52 23.24 1.69
C THR A 46 9.96 23.67 3.10
N GLU A 47 9.89 24.94 3.39
CA GLU A 47 10.22 25.43 4.72
C GLU A 47 9.19 24.97 5.76
N TRP A 48 9.67 24.35 6.84
CA TRP A 48 8.83 23.93 7.94
C TRP A 48 8.75 25.04 8.98
N THR A 49 7.53 25.53 9.20
CA THR A 49 7.30 26.68 10.11
C THR A 49 6.90 26.27 11.52
N GLY A 50 6.91 24.97 11.83
CA GLY A 50 6.56 24.45 13.15
C GLY A 50 5.24 23.71 13.17
N TRP A 51 4.80 23.29 14.35
CA TRP A 51 3.59 22.52 14.53
C TRP A 51 2.34 23.40 14.54
N SER A 52 1.28 22.88 13.91
CA SER A 52 -0.07 23.45 13.98
C SER A 52 -1.08 22.31 14.00
N PRO A 53 -2.18 22.39 14.76
CA PRO A 53 -3.19 21.32 14.81
C PRO A 53 -3.83 21.03 13.45
N THR A 54 -3.79 21.99 12.50
CA THR A 54 -4.37 21.82 11.17
C THR A 54 -3.32 21.55 10.09
N TRP A 55 -2.03 21.49 10.45
CA TRP A 55 -0.96 21.23 9.49
C TRP A 55 -0.97 19.78 9.03
N MET A 56 -0.88 19.57 7.72
CA MET A 56 -0.80 18.22 7.12
C MET A 56 -1.96 17.31 7.50
N LEU A 57 -3.16 17.84 7.59
CA LEU A 57 -4.34 17.00 7.84
C LEU A 57 -4.50 15.95 6.73
N GLY A 58 -4.54 14.71 7.14
CA GLY A 58 -4.84 13.59 6.28
C GLY A 58 -6.16 12.95 6.64
N LYS A 59 -6.35 11.70 6.26
CA LYS A 59 -7.55 10.94 6.54
C LYS A 59 -7.24 9.81 7.52
N ARG A 60 -8.17 9.57 8.46
CA ARG A 60 -8.05 8.47 9.41
C ARG A 60 -8.28 7.15 8.69
N ILE A 61 -7.48 6.16 9.05
CA ILE A 61 -7.63 4.78 8.57
C ILE A 61 -8.38 3.92 9.59
N TRP A 62 -8.13 4.15 10.87
CA TRP A 62 -8.72 3.38 11.96
C TRP A 62 -10.26 3.40 11.90
N GLY A 63 -10.86 2.24 12.04
CA GLY A 63 -12.31 2.09 12.01
C GLY A 63 -12.93 2.15 10.63
N LYS A 64 -12.14 2.25 9.55
CA LYS A 64 -12.62 2.26 8.18
C LYS A 64 -12.73 0.84 7.63
N ARG A 65 -13.53 0.70 6.59
CA ARG A 65 -13.69 -0.59 5.89
C ARG A 65 -12.74 -0.67 4.72
N LEU A 66 -12.12 -1.84 4.55
CA LEU A 66 -11.24 -2.12 3.43
C LEU A 66 -11.95 -3.09 2.47
N GLY A 67 -12.11 -2.66 1.22
CA GLY A 67 -12.58 -3.53 0.16
C GLY A 67 -11.39 -4.04 -0.64
N ILE A 68 -11.40 -5.34 -0.95
CA ILE A 68 -10.37 -5.97 -1.77
C ILE A 68 -11.03 -6.58 -2.99
N VAL A 69 -10.57 -6.16 -4.18
CA VAL A 69 -11.00 -6.75 -5.43
C VAL A 69 -9.93 -7.75 -5.87
N GLY A 70 -10.29 -9.04 -5.88
CA GLY A 70 -9.35 -10.12 -6.17
C GLY A 70 -8.78 -10.75 -4.89
N MET A 71 -9.18 -11.97 -4.61
CA MET A 71 -8.76 -12.72 -3.41
C MET A 71 -7.81 -13.86 -3.76
N GLY A 72 -6.80 -13.55 -4.58
CA GLY A 72 -5.69 -14.46 -4.83
C GLY A 72 -4.71 -14.48 -3.67
N ARG A 73 -3.49 -14.97 -3.89
CA ARG A 73 -2.47 -15.09 -2.84
C ARG A 73 -2.15 -13.74 -2.17
N ILE A 74 -1.96 -12.71 -2.98
CA ILE A 74 -1.63 -11.36 -2.47
C ILE A 74 -2.82 -10.75 -1.75
N GLY A 75 -4.02 -10.84 -2.33
CA GLY A 75 -5.24 -10.33 -1.69
C GLY A 75 -5.49 -10.95 -0.33
N GLN A 76 -5.30 -12.26 -0.20
CA GLN A 76 -5.44 -12.97 1.06
C GLN A 76 -4.38 -12.53 2.07
N ALA A 77 -3.14 -12.31 1.62
CA ALA A 77 -2.06 -11.85 2.49
C ALA A 77 -2.35 -10.43 3.02
N VAL A 78 -2.86 -9.55 2.18
CA VAL A 78 -3.29 -8.21 2.59
C VAL A 78 -4.45 -8.29 3.58
N ALA A 79 -5.44 -9.14 3.30
CA ALA A 79 -6.59 -9.32 4.19
C ALA A 79 -6.17 -9.78 5.60
N ARG A 80 -5.22 -10.70 5.68
CA ARG A 80 -4.71 -11.17 6.97
C ARG A 80 -4.05 -10.03 7.76
N ARG A 81 -3.25 -9.20 7.09
CA ARG A 81 -2.60 -8.05 7.73
C ARG A 81 -3.61 -7.00 8.20
N ALA A 82 -4.59 -6.70 7.36
CA ALA A 82 -5.61 -5.71 7.69
C ALA A 82 -6.50 -6.17 8.86
N ALA A 83 -6.78 -7.46 8.95
CA ALA A 83 -7.62 -8.02 10.02
C ALA A 83 -6.95 -7.96 11.40
N THR A 84 -5.62 -7.89 11.45
CA THR A 84 -4.87 -7.85 12.71
C THR A 84 -4.54 -6.44 13.17
N THR A 85 -4.84 -5.45 12.37
CA THR A 85 -4.68 -4.03 12.73
C THR A 85 -6.04 -3.43 13.06
#